data_50d15521069d192830b3203ed57f8fe5
#
_entry.id   50d15521069d192830b3203ed57f8fe5
#
_cell.length_a   1.000
_cell.length_b   1.000
_cell.length_c   1.000
_cell.angle_alpha   90.00
_cell.angle_beta   90.00
_cell.angle_gamma   90.00
#
_symmetry.space_group_name_H-M   'P 1'
#
loop_
_entity.id
_entity.type
_entity.pdbx_description
1 polymer ?
#
loop_
_entity_poly.entity_id
_entity_poly.type
_entity_poly.pdbx_seq_one_letter_code
_entity_poly.pdbx_strand_id
1 'polypeptide(L)'
;MIDIKFLRENPDVVKENIKKKFQDHKLVLVDEVLELDAKNREAKLNGDDLRSKRNLLSSEIGNLMRQGKKDEAESIKAQVQEINNKLLENEKLEEEYSAQIQEKMMKIPNIIHESVPIGKDDSENVEIQKFGEPFVPSYEIPYHTDIMESFDGIDLDAARRVAGNGFYYLMGDIARLHSAVISYARDFMINKGFTYCVPPFMIRSSVVTGVMSFEEMDAMMYKIEGEDLYLIGTSEHSMIGKFKDQILQKDKVPYTMTSYSPCFRKEKGAHGIEERGVYRIHQFEKQEMIVVCEPEDSWNWYDKLWSYTVELFRSLDIPVRTLECCSGDLADLKAKSCDVEAWSPRQQKYFEVGSCSNLTDAQARRLGIRIKGEKQNYFAHTLNNTVVAPPRMLIALLENNYQEDGSVKIPEVLWPYMGGTKVLEVKNVH
;
A
#
# COMPACT_ATOMS: atom_id res chain seq x y z
N MET A 1 -7.13 -2.73 8.52
CA MET A 1 -7.80 -3.10 9.80
C MET A 1 -9.01 -3.96 9.48
N ILE A 2 -9.16 -5.09 10.16
CA ILE A 2 -10.35 -5.94 9.98
C ILE A 2 -11.58 -5.35 10.69
N ASP A 3 -12.77 -5.91 10.41
CA ASP A 3 -13.99 -5.52 11.09
C ASP A 3 -14.01 -6.04 12.54
N ILE A 4 -14.25 -5.16 13.52
CA ILE A 4 -14.38 -5.56 14.93
C ILE A 4 -15.57 -6.50 15.17
N LYS A 5 -16.65 -6.36 14.39
CA LYS A 5 -17.80 -7.28 14.46
C LYS A 5 -17.39 -8.67 13.99
N PHE A 6 -16.63 -8.76 12.88
CA PHE A 6 -16.09 -10.02 12.39
C PHE A 6 -15.17 -10.68 13.43
N LEU A 7 -14.26 -9.90 14.05
CA LEU A 7 -13.38 -10.42 15.11
C LEU A 7 -14.18 -10.95 16.30
N ARG A 8 -15.21 -10.23 16.73
CA ARG A 8 -16.08 -10.64 17.83
C ARG A 8 -16.84 -11.95 17.56
N GLU A 9 -17.35 -12.09 16.33
CA GLU A 9 -18.14 -13.25 15.92
C GLU A 9 -17.26 -14.46 15.55
N ASN A 10 -16.00 -14.21 15.13
CA ASN A 10 -15.08 -15.23 14.60
C ASN A 10 -13.66 -15.12 15.17
N PRO A 11 -13.48 -15.06 16.50
CA PRO A 11 -12.13 -14.85 17.09
C PRO A 11 -11.15 -15.97 16.74
N ASP A 12 -11.61 -17.22 16.63
CA ASP A 12 -10.76 -18.36 16.28
C ASP A 12 -10.26 -18.28 14.84
N VAL A 13 -11.07 -17.77 13.91
CA VAL A 13 -10.64 -17.53 12.51
C VAL A 13 -9.54 -16.48 12.46
N VAL A 14 -9.67 -15.39 13.25
CA VAL A 14 -8.65 -14.35 13.33
C VAL A 14 -7.35 -14.89 13.93
N LYS A 15 -7.43 -15.68 15.01
CA LYS A 15 -6.26 -16.32 15.62
C LYS A 15 -5.57 -17.30 14.67
N GLU A 16 -6.33 -18.11 13.95
CA GLU A 16 -5.81 -19.03 12.94
C GLU A 16 -5.11 -18.27 11.80
N ASN A 17 -5.68 -17.15 11.34
CA ASN A 17 -5.07 -16.29 10.35
C ASN A 17 -3.73 -15.69 10.83
N ILE A 18 -3.64 -15.27 12.08
CA ILE A 18 -2.38 -14.78 12.70
C ILE A 18 -1.32 -15.89 12.70
N LYS A 19 -1.69 -17.13 13.05
CA LYS A 19 -0.79 -18.28 13.00
C LYS A 19 -0.31 -18.60 11.58
N LYS A 20 -1.22 -18.57 10.59
CA LYS A 20 -0.88 -18.76 9.17
C LYS A 20 0.14 -17.73 8.68
N LYS A 21 0.14 -16.53 9.25
CA LYS A 21 1.12 -15.48 8.97
C LYS A 21 2.38 -15.55 9.83
N PHE A 22 2.55 -16.58 10.66
CA PHE A 22 3.70 -16.76 11.57
C PHE A 22 3.90 -15.58 12.54
N GLN A 23 2.79 -14.98 12.99
CA GLN A 23 2.78 -13.82 13.88
C GLN A 23 2.21 -14.14 15.26
N ASP A 24 2.53 -15.28 15.84
CA ASP A 24 1.96 -15.80 17.09
C ASP A 24 2.00 -14.81 18.26
N HIS A 25 3.00 -13.91 18.26
CA HIS A 25 3.11 -12.82 19.23
C HIS A 25 1.92 -11.85 19.22
N LYS A 26 1.12 -11.83 18.14
CA LYS A 26 -0.09 -11.00 18.01
C LYS A 26 -1.38 -11.70 18.49
N LEU A 27 -1.34 -12.99 18.86
CA LEU A 27 -2.52 -13.74 19.31
C LEU A 27 -3.19 -13.08 20.52
N VAL A 28 -2.40 -12.57 21.46
CA VAL A 28 -2.90 -11.89 22.66
C VAL A 28 -3.76 -10.67 22.33
N LEU A 29 -3.50 -9.99 21.23
CA LEU A 29 -4.26 -8.81 20.81
C LEU A 29 -5.74 -9.14 20.55
N VAL A 30 -6.06 -10.34 20.10
CA VAL A 30 -7.44 -10.78 19.85
C VAL A 30 -8.22 -10.82 21.16
N ASP A 31 -7.67 -11.44 22.20
CA ASP A 31 -8.31 -11.54 23.50
C ASP A 31 -8.44 -10.16 24.17
N GLU A 32 -7.40 -9.35 24.11
CA GLU A 32 -7.42 -7.97 24.62
C GLU A 32 -8.47 -7.09 23.94
N VAL A 33 -8.63 -7.21 22.61
CA VAL A 33 -9.68 -6.47 21.88
C VAL A 33 -11.07 -6.94 22.29
N LEU A 34 -11.28 -8.27 22.45
CA LEU A 34 -12.56 -8.80 22.90
C LEU A 34 -12.95 -8.31 24.30
N GLU A 35 -11.98 -8.26 25.22
CA GLU A 35 -12.21 -7.74 26.57
C GLU A 35 -12.56 -6.24 26.54
N LEU A 36 -11.78 -5.44 25.80
CA LEU A 36 -12.01 -4.01 25.67
C LEU A 36 -13.33 -3.70 24.96
N ASP A 37 -13.68 -4.47 23.93
CA ASP A 37 -14.95 -4.32 23.22
C ASP A 37 -16.16 -4.63 24.14
N ALA A 38 -16.04 -5.63 25.01
CA ALA A 38 -17.08 -5.92 25.99
C ALA A 38 -17.26 -4.75 26.97
N LYS A 39 -16.16 -4.22 27.52
CA LYS A 39 -16.16 -3.03 28.40
C LYS A 39 -16.73 -1.79 27.71
N ASN A 40 -16.35 -1.55 26.46
CA ASN A 40 -16.83 -0.41 25.69
C ASN A 40 -18.34 -0.49 25.40
N ARG A 41 -18.83 -1.69 25.09
CA ARG A 41 -20.29 -1.91 24.90
C ARG A 41 -21.07 -1.73 26.19
N GLU A 42 -20.53 -2.21 27.32
CA GLU A 42 -21.13 -1.98 28.64
C GLU A 42 -21.18 -0.49 28.99
N ALA A 43 -20.08 0.23 28.77
CA ALA A 43 -20.01 1.67 28.97
C ALA A 43 -21.05 2.43 28.11
N LYS A 44 -21.20 2.05 26.84
CA LYS A 44 -22.23 2.63 25.94
C LYS A 44 -23.65 2.40 26.45
N LEU A 45 -23.97 1.17 26.88
CA LEU A 45 -25.28 0.83 27.44
C LEU A 45 -25.55 1.65 28.73
N ASN A 46 -24.55 1.76 29.59
CA ASN A 46 -24.64 2.58 30.82
C ASN A 46 -24.85 4.08 30.49
N GLY A 47 -24.12 4.59 29.48
CA GLY A 47 -24.30 5.96 29.00
C GLY A 47 -25.72 6.22 28.46
N ASP A 48 -26.28 5.29 27.71
CA ASP A 48 -27.65 5.40 27.18
C ASP A 48 -28.68 5.35 28.31
N ASP A 49 -28.53 4.49 29.32
CA ASP A 49 -29.38 4.45 30.51
C ASP A 49 -29.32 5.77 31.31
N LEU A 50 -28.12 6.29 31.55
CA LEU A 50 -27.92 7.58 32.21
C LEU A 50 -28.55 8.75 31.43
N ARG A 51 -28.42 8.79 30.11
CA ARG A 51 -29.08 9.80 29.24
C ARG A 51 -30.59 9.69 29.32
N SER A 52 -31.15 8.50 29.33
CA SER A 52 -32.58 8.24 29.49
C SER A 52 -33.10 8.75 30.84
N LYS A 53 -32.43 8.39 31.94
CA LYS A 53 -32.75 8.86 33.31
C LYS A 53 -32.67 10.37 33.41
N ARG A 54 -31.62 10.99 32.88
CA ARG A 54 -31.46 12.46 32.86
C ARG A 54 -32.64 13.13 32.14
N ASN A 55 -33.05 12.61 30.98
CA ASN A 55 -34.14 13.20 30.21
C ASN A 55 -35.50 13.10 30.96
N LEU A 56 -35.78 11.97 31.63
CA LEU A 56 -36.97 11.81 32.49
C LEU A 56 -37.00 12.80 33.64
N LEU A 57 -35.92 12.90 34.41
CA LEU A 57 -35.81 13.84 35.53
C LEU A 57 -35.88 15.30 35.08
N SER A 58 -35.28 15.64 33.95
CA SER A 58 -35.37 16.98 33.37
C SER A 58 -36.80 17.37 33.01
N SER A 59 -37.62 16.44 32.51
CA SER A 59 -39.03 16.63 32.25
C SER A 59 -39.81 16.83 33.53
N GLU A 60 -39.47 16.11 34.60
CA GLU A 60 -40.10 16.18 35.89
C GLU A 60 -39.87 17.54 36.57
N ILE A 61 -38.62 18.10 36.48
CA ILE A 61 -38.32 19.46 36.94
C ILE A 61 -39.31 20.48 36.33
N GLY A 62 -39.51 20.39 35.00
CA GLY A 62 -40.43 21.28 34.29
C GLY A 62 -41.88 21.20 34.82
N ASN A 63 -42.35 19.99 35.19
CA ASN A 63 -43.66 19.75 35.73
C ASN A 63 -43.78 20.32 37.17
N LEU A 64 -42.80 20.03 38.03
CA LEU A 64 -42.79 20.51 39.41
C LEU A 64 -42.72 22.03 39.49
N MET A 65 -41.93 22.65 38.63
CA MET A 65 -41.86 24.13 38.54
C MET A 65 -43.19 24.75 38.14
N ARG A 66 -43.93 24.13 37.21
CA ARG A 66 -45.30 24.58 36.84
C ARG A 66 -46.33 24.41 38.02
N GLN A 67 -46.10 23.43 38.88
CA GLN A 67 -46.93 23.18 40.07
C GLN A 67 -46.51 24.05 41.28
N GLY A 68 -45.47 24.89 41.17
CA GLY A 68 -44.97 25.71 42.25
C GLY A 68 -44.15 24.98 43.32
N LYS A 69 -43.80 23.70 43.11
CA LYS A 69 -43.06 22.81 44.03
C LYS A 69 -41.53 23.02 43.90
N LYS A 70 -41.05 24.17 44.33
CA LYS A 70 -39.66 24.57 44.11
C LYS A 70 -38.63 23.67 44.82
N ASP A 71 -38.89 23.26 46.06
CA ASP A 71 -37.97 22.46 46.85
C ASP A 71 -37.79 21.05 46.27
N GLU A 72 -38.89 20.44 45.79
CA GLU A 72 -38.84 19.15 45.07
C GLU A 72 -38.07 19.27 43.75
N ALA A 73 -38.28 20.37 43.03
CA ALA A 73 -37.55 20.63 41.78
C ALA A 73 -36.05 20.81 42.02
N GLU A 74 -35.62 21.49 43.11
CA GLU A 74 -34.19 21.61 43.44
C GLU A 74 -33.55 20.27 43.80
N SER A 75 -34.26 19.39 44.52
CA SER A 75 -33.78 18.04 44.81
C SER A 75 -33.52 17.24 43.51
N ILE A 76 -34.44 17.32 42.53
CA ILE A 76 -34.27 16.65 41.25
C ILE A 76 -33.15 17.27 40.41
N LYS A 77 -32.97 18.58 40.45
CA LYS A 77 -31.81 19.25 39.81
C LYS A 77 -30.48 18.73 40.36
N ALA A 78 -30.36 18.50 41.66
CA ALA A 78 -29.17 17.88 42.25
C ALA A 78 -28.90 16.48 41.69
N GLN A 79 -29.97 15.65 41.52
CA GLN A 79 -29.84 14.34 40.90
C GLN A 79 -29.42 14.44 39.44
N VAL A 80 -29.99 15.37 38.68
CA VAL A 80 -29.57 15.62 37.28
C VAL A 80 -28.11 16.01 37.21
N GLN A 81 -27.62 16.83 38.15
CA GLN A 81 -26.20 17.21 38.20
C GLN A 81 -25.30 16.03 38.49
N GLU A 82 -25.69 15.13 39.40
CA GLU A 82 -24.96 13.90 39.69
C GLU A 82 -24.90 12.97 38.43
N ILE A 83 -26.02 12.82 37.73
CA ILE A 83 -26.09 12.04 36.49
C ILE A 83 -25.18 12.66 35.41
N ASN A 84 -25.15 14.01 35.29
CA ASN A 84 -24.25 14.64 34.32
C ASN A 84 -22.77 14.37 34.65
N ASN A 85 -22.38 14.36 35.92
CA ASN A 85 -21.03 14.00 36.33
C ASN A 85 -20.69 12.54 35.95
N LYS A 86 -21.61 11.61 36.21
CA LYS A 86 -21.46 10.20 35.82
C LYS A 86 -21.38 10.02 34.29
N LEU A 87 -22.15 10.81 33.53
CA LEU A 87 -22.04 10.82 32.07
C LEU A 87 -20.68 11.27 31.57
N LEU A 88 -20.12 12.34 32.15
CA LEU A 88 -18.78 12.80 31.79
C LEU A 88 -17.69 11.75 32.09
N GLU A 89 -17.79 11.06 33.21
CA GLU A 89 -16.87 9.95 33.53
C GLU A 89 -17.04 8.79 32.57
N ASN A 90 -18.28 8.42 32.25
CA ASN A 90 -18.57 7.33 31.32
C ASN A 90 -18.11 7.64 29.89
N GLU A 91 -18.29 8.87 29.42
CA GLU A 91 -17.82 9.32 28.10
C GLU A 91 -16.29 9.25 27.98
N LYS A 92 -15.56 9.60 29.05
CA LYS A 92 -14.09 9.41 29.08
C LYS A 92 -13.69 7.94 28.98
N LEU A 93 -14.41 7.04 29.68
CA LEU A 93 -14.15 5.61 29.57
C LEU A 93 -14.44 5.06 28.17
N GLU A 94 -15.54 5.50 27.53
CA GLU A 94 -15.86 5.14 26.15
C GLU A 94 -14.77 5.59 25.18
N GLU A 95 -14.27 6.82 25.31
CA GLU A 95 -13.17 7.35 24.50
C GLU A 95 -11.89 6.55 24.71
N GLU A 96 -11.53 6.24 25.97
CA GLU A 96 -10.34 5.47 26.30
C GLU A 96 -10.41 4.05 25.73
N TYR A 97 -11.52 3.34 25.94
CA TYR A 97 -11.70 2.00 25.39
C TYR A 97 -11.68 2.01 23.87
N SER A 98 -12.33 2.99 23.24
CA SER A 98 -12.35 3.12 21.78
C SER A 98 -10.94 3.34 21.21
N ALA A 99 -10.14 4.20 21.85
CA ALA A 99 -8.76 4.45 21.44
C ALA A 99 -7.87 3.21 21.57
N GLN A 100 -7.97 2.48 22.70
CA GLN A 100 -7.22 1.25 22.93
C GLN A 100 -7.62 0.14 21.93
N ILE A 101 -8.92 -0.01 21.66
CA ILE A 101 -9.43 -0.96 20.67
C ILE A 101 -8.83 -0.63 19.30
N GLN A 102 -8.90 0.63 18.89
CA GLN A 102 -8.37 1.06 17.59
C GLN A 102 -6.88 0.79 17.47
N GLU A 103 -6.08 1.13 18.49
CA GLU A 103 -4.64 0.88 18.49
C GLU A 103 -4.31 -0.61 18.29
N LYS A 104 -5.01 -1.50 19.02
CA LYS A 104 -4.79 -2.94 18.95
C LYS A 104 -5.28 -3.52 17.62
N MET A 105 -6.46 -3.11 17.16
CA MET A 105 -7.03 -3.52 15.87
C MET A 105 -6.14 -3.14 14.68
N MET A 106 -5.40 -2.04 14.76
CA MET A 106 -4.45 -1.64 13.72
C MET A 106 -3.21 -2.54 13.65
N LYS A 107 -2.91 -3.32 14.69
CA LYS A 107 -1.81 -4.27 14.74
C LYS A 107 -2.22 -5.69 14.31
N ILE A 108 -3.52 -5.98 14.29
CA ILE A 108 -4.05 -7.28 13.82
C ILE A 108 -4.02 -7.29 12.28
N PRO A 109 -3.39 -8.32 11.66
CA PRO A 109 -3.29 -8.40 10.21
C PRO A 109 -4.65 -8.63 9.55
N ASN A 110 -4.74 -8.25 8.27
CA ASN A 110 -5.90 -8.54 7.42
C ASN A 110 -6.07 -10.07 7.26
N ILE A 111 -7.29 -10.50 6.99
CA ILE A 111 -7.57 -11.91 6.69
C ILE A 111 -7.04 -12.23 5.30
N ILE A 112 -6.17 -13.22 5.21
CA ILE A 112 -5.64 -13.68 3.93
C ILE A 112 -6.69 -14.48 3.16
N HIS A 113 -6.64 -14.39 1.84
CA HIS A 113 -7.51 -15.17 0.96
C HIS A 113 -7.19 -16.67 1.08
N GLU A 114 -8.19 -17.51 0.93
CA GLU A 114 -8.07 -18.98 1.10
C GLU A 114 -7.05 -19.64 0.16
N SER A 115 -6.82 -19.04 -1.02
CA SER A 115 -5.86 -19.55 -2.01
C SER A 115 -4.40 -19.17 -1.71
N VAL A 116 -4.14 -18.34 -0.69
CA VAL A 116 -2.76 -17.93 -0.34
C VAL A 116 -1.98 -19.14 0.18
N PRO A 117 -0.83 -19.48 -0.43
CA PRO A 117 0.00 -20.56 0.06
C PRO A 117 0.55 -20.26 1.45
N ILE A 118 0.66 -21.29 2.28
CA ILE A 118 1.23 -21.15 3.62
C ILE A 118 2.74 -21.32 3.55
N GLY A 119 3.48 -20.33 3.96
CA GLY A 119 4.95 -20.29 3.98
C GLY A 119 5.45 -19.19 4.90
N LYS A 120 6.73 -19.26 5.31
CA LYS A 120 7.32 -18.36 6.32
C LYS A 120 7.81 -17.04 5.75
N ASP A 121 8.40 -17.09 4.57
CA ASP A 121 9.07 -15.96 3.94
C ASP A 121 9.04 -16.06 2.40
N ASP A 122 9.63 -15.11 1.71
CA ASP A 122 9.66 -14.99 0.24
C ASP A 122 10.27 -16.20 -0.47
N SER A 123 11.11 -17.00 0.19
CA SER A 123 11.69 -18.21 -0.39
C SER A 123 10.66 -19.32 -0.64
N GLU A 124 9.49 -19.22 0.02
CA GLU A 124 8.37 -20.17 -0.10
C GLU A 124 7.23 -19.63 -0.98
N ASN A 125 7.46 -18.51 -1.68
CA ASN A 125 6.53 -18.00 -2.69
C ASN A 125 6.39 -19.00 -3.85
N VAL A 126 5.19 -19.14 -4.41
CA VAL A 126 4.86 -20.16 -5.39
C VAL A 126 4.81 -19.60 -6.80
N GLU A 127 5.63 -20.12 -7.69
CA GLU A 127 5.56 -19.80 -9.12
C GLU A 127 4.22 -20.29 -9.71
N ILE A 128 3.47 -19.36 -10.32
CA ILE A 128 2.17 -19.66 -10.93
C ILE A 128 2.32 -19.88 -12.42
N GLN A 129 2.98 -18.95 -13.13
CA GLN A 129 3.06 -19.00 -14.59
C GLN A 129 4.28 -18.22 -15.11
N LYS A 130 4.84 -18.72 -16.20
CA LYS A 130 5.88 -18.04 -17.01
C LYS A 130 5.29 -17.50 -18.30
N PHE A 131 5.81 -16.36 -18.74
CA PHE A 131 5.42 -15.68 -19.97
C PHE A 131 6.68 -15.32 -20.76
N GLY A 132 6.78 -15.84 -21.96
CA GLY A 132 7.97 -15.74 -22.82
C GLY A 132 9.08 -16.71 -22.42
N GLU A 133 9.98 -16.97 -23.38
CA GLU A 133 11.07 -17.91 -23.21
C GLU A 133 12.31 -17.20 -22.70
N PRO A 134 12.88 -17.63 -21.54
CA PRO A 134 14.15 -17.12 -21.07
C PRO A 134 15.27 -17.36 -22.09
N PHE A 135 16.06 -16.34 -22.36
CA PHE A 135 17.21 -16.42 -23.27
C PHE A 135 18.50 -16.17 -22.50
N VAL A 136 19.53 -16.93 -22.82
CA VAL A 136 20.91 -16.70 -22.30
C VAL A 136 21.83 -16.63 -23.52
N PRO A 137 22.46 -15.47 -23.80
CA PRO A 137 23.36 -15.32 -24.91
C PRO A 137 24.67 -16.13 -24.71
N SER A 138 25.39 -16.35 -25.78
CA SER A 138 26.70 -17.05 -25.76
C SER A 138 27.84 -16.13 -25.27
N TYR A 139 27.61 -14.82 -25.17
CA TYR A 139 28.54 -13.82 -24.68
C TYR A 139 28.18 -13.40 -23.25
N GLU A 140 29.17 -12.87 -22.54
CA GLU A 140 29.00 -12.37 -21.18
C GLU A 140 28.25 -11.03 -21.19
N ILE A 141 27.25 -10.92 -20.31
CA ILE A 141 26.54 -9.67 -20.04
C ILE A 141 27.18 -9.01 -18.82
N PRO A 142 27.72 -7.77 -18.96
CA PRO A 142 28.29 -7.04 -17.83
C PRO A 142 27.24 -6.72 -16.77
N TYR A 143 27.70 -6.31 -15.60
CA TYR A 143 26.84 -5.81 -14.55
C TYR A 143 26.10 -4.54 -15.02
N HIS A 144 24.88 -4.34 -14.60
CA HIS A 144 24.04 -3.25 -15.12
C HIS A 144 24.65 -1.87 -14.97
N THR A 145 25.42 -1.61 -13.90
CA THR A 145 26.15 -0.33 -13.78
C THR A 145 27.27 -0.21 -14.77
N ASP A 146 28.00 -1.31 -15.06
CA ASP A 146 29.08 -1.29 -16.03
C ASP A 146 28.52 -1.04 -17.45
N ILE A 147 27.33 -1.60 -17.76
CA ILE A 147 26.62 -1.26 -19.00
C ILE A 147 26.25 0.24 -19.02
N MET A 148 25.67 0.79 -17.95
CA MET A 148 25.30 2.20 -17.90
C MET A 148 26.53 3.12 -17.98
N GLU A 149 27.64 2.77 -17.34
CA GLU A 149 28.91 3.51 -17.38
C GLU A 149 29.49 3.56 -18.80
N SER A 150 29.38 2.46 -19.58
CA SER A 150 29.86 2.43 -20.98
C SER A 150 29.15 3.43 -21.90
N PHE A 151 28.00 3.95 -21.47
CA PHE A 151 27.24 5.01 -22.14
C PHE A 151 27.40 6.38 -21.48
N ASP A 152 28.31 6.56 -20.52
CA ASP A 152 28.38 7.75 -19.64
C ASP A 152 27.03 8.05 -18.99
N GLY A 153 26.23 6.99 -18.69
CA GLY A 153 24.83 7.08 -18.33
C GLY A 153 24.54 7.06 -16.84
N ILE A 154 25.54 6.86 -15.98
CA ILE A 154 25.37 6.82 -14.51
C ILE A 154 26.61 7.39 -13.81
N ASP A 155 26.40 8.12 -12.70
CA ASP A 155 27.46 8.57 -11.80
C ASP A 155 27.07 8.31 -10.34
N LEU A 156 27.55 7.19 -9.81
CA LEU A 156 27.31 6.78 -8.42
C LEU A 156 28.26 7.51 -7.45
N ASP A 157 29.46 7.92 -7.90
CA ASP A 157 30.42 8.63 -7.05
C ASP A 157 29.98 10.06 -6.77
N ALA A 158 29.43 10.77 -7.76
CA ALA A 158 28.81 12.06 -7.54
C ALA A 158 27.58 11.94 -6.61
N ALA A 159 26.75 10.94 -6.81
CA ALA A 159 25.58 10.70 -5.94
C ALA A 159 26.00 10.46 -4.49
N ARG A 160 27.06 9.67 -4.28
CA ARG A 160 27.61 9.42 -2.94
C ARG A 160 28.10 10.70 -2.25
N ARG A 161 28.74 11.60 -3.00
CA ARG A 161 29.21 12.91 -2.46
C ARG A 161 28.05 13.84 -2.09
N VAL A 162 26.93 13.76 -2.81
CA VAL A 162 25.78 14.66 -2.63
C VAL A 162 24.78 14.14 -1.61
N ALA A 163 24.44 12.85 -1.66
CA ALA A 163 23.32 12.28 -0.91
C ALA A 163 23.69 11.02 -0.11
N GLY A 164 24.86 10.44 -0.33
CA GLY A 164 25.26 9.16 0.28
C GLY A 164 25.02 7.97 -0.65
N ASN A 165 25.20 6.76 -0.10
CA ASN A 165 24.94 5.52 -0.82
C ASN A 165 23.43 5.33 -1.06
N GLY A 166 23.07 4.57 -2.10
CA GLY A 166 21.68 4.28 -2.43
C GLY A 166 20.97 5.41 -3.21
N PHE A 167 21.75 6.31 -3.79
CA PHE A 167 21.30 7.34 -4.73
C PHE A 167 22.10 7.23 -6.03
N TYR A 168 21.64 7.89 -7.08
CA TYR A 168 22.24 7.84 -8.41
C TYR A 168 22.06 9.16 -9.17
N TYR A 169 22.95 9.43 -10.12
CA TYR A 169 22.67 10.31 -11.24
C TYR A 169 22.53 9.43 -12.49
N LEU A 170 21.43 9.60 -13.22
CA LEU A 170 21.31 9.06 -14.58
C LEU A 170 21.56 10.20 -15.56
N MET A 171 22.26 9.89 -16.65
CA MET A 171 22.69 10.89 -17.63
C MET A 171 22.50 10.39 -19.06
N GLY A 172 22.53 11.31 -20.01
CA GLY A 172 22.52 11.00 -21.43
C GLY A 172 21.39 10.08 -21.89
N ASP A 173 21.75 9.09 -22.66
CA ASP A 173 20.78 8.16 -23.24
C ASP A 173 20.14 7.20 -22.20
N ILE A 174 20.85 6.90 -21.12
CA ILE A 174 20.28 6.11 -20.02
C ILE A 174 19.16 6.90 -19.30
N ALA A 175 19.38 8.21 -19.05
CA ALA A 175 18.34 9.07 -18.47
C ALA A 175 17.14 9.22 -19.42
N ARG A 176 17.38 9.32 -20.73
CA ARG A 176 16.31 9.32 -21.75
C ARG A 176 15.54 8.02 -21.76
N LEU A 177 16.21 6.87 -21.69
CA LEU A 177 15.60 5.56 -21.64
C LEU A 177 14.73 5.40 -20.39
N HIS A 178 15.22 5.85 -19.23
CA HIS A 178 14.44 5.90 -17.99
C HIS A 178 13.15 6.71 -18.17
N SER A 179 13.21 7.90 -18.74
CA SER A 179 12.03 8.74 -19.00
C SER A 179 11.11 8.12 -20.05
N ALA A 180 11.66 7.47 -21.08
CA ALA A 180 10.90 6.78 -22.11
C ALA A 180 10.05 5.64 -21.54
N VAL A 181 10.63 4.82 -20.67
CA VAL A 181 9.94 3.72 -20.00
C VAL A 181 8.76 4.23 -19.16
N ILE A 182 8.94 5.30 -18.38
CA ILE A 182 7.85 5.92 -17.59
C ILE A 182 6.76 6.46 -18.51
N SER A 183 7.14 7.17 -19.57
CA SER A 183 6.19 7.76 -20.52
C SER A 183 5.37 6.69 -21.25
N TYR A 184 6.03 5.63 -21.69
CA TYR A 184 5.36 4.47 -22.28
C TYR A 184 4.38 3.81 -21.30
N ALA A 185 4.83 3.55 -20.06
CA ALA A 185 4.00 2.92 -19.03
C ALA A 185 2.76 3.76 -18.68
N ARG A 186 2.91 5.09 -18.61
CA ARG A 186 1.80 6.03 -18.43
C ARG A 186 0.78 5.90 -19.57
N ASP A 187 1.25 6.00 -20.81
CA ASP A 187 0.36 5.96 -21.98
C ASP A 187 -0.28 4.58 -22.16
N PHE A 188 0.45 3.50 -21.85
CA PHE A 188 -0.09 2.15 -21.79
C PHE A 188 -1.29 2.06 -20.83
N MET A 189 -1.18 2.60 -19.61
CA MET A 189 -2.28 2.60 -18.65
C MET A 189 -3.44 3.51 -19.04
N ILE A 190 -3.17 4.67 -19.64
CA ILE A 190 -4.22 5.55 -20.18
C ILE A 190 -5.03 4.80 -21.26
N ASN A 191 -4.34 4.05 -22.13
CA ASN A 191 -4.99 3.23 -23.16
C ASN A 191 -5.80 2.06 -22.58
N LYS A 192 -5.51 1.62 -21.36
CA LYS A 192 -6.34 0.67 -20.60
C LYS A 192 -7.54 1.33 -19.91
N GLY A 193 -7.74 2.64 -20.07
CA GLY A 193 -8.85 3.40 -19.50
C GLY A 193 -8.59 3.94 -18.08
N PHE A 194 -7.35 3.93 -17.61
CA PHE A 194 -6.99 4.49 -16.31
C PHE A 194 -6.83 6.01 -16.40
N THR A 195 -7.34 6.71 -15.39
CA THR A 195 -7.15 8.16 -15.25
C THR A 195 -5.73 8.44 -14.73
N TYR A 196 -4.95 9.21 -15.49
CA TYR A 196 -3.61 9.63 -15.07
C TYR A 196 -3.67 10.72 -14.00
N CYS A 197 -2.91 10.56 -12.93
CA CYS A 197 -2.82 11.48 -11.81
C CYS A 197 -1.36 11.74 -11.40
N VAL A 198 -1.08 12.99 -11.02
CA VAL A 198 0.15 13.36 -10.31
C VAL A 198 -0.26 13.77 -8.89
N PRO A 199 0.02 12.92 -7.89
CA PRO A 199 -0.41 13.14 -6.52
C PRO A 199 0.56 14.02 -5.73
N PRO A 200 0.19 14.49 -4.51
CA PRO A 200 1.16 15.01 -3.55
C PRO A 200 2.21 13.96 -3.17
N PHE A 201 3.48 14.37 -3.12
CA PHE A 201 4.60 13.47 -2.76
C PHE A 201 4.93 13.47 -1.27
N MET A 202 4.21 14.26 -0.49
CA MET A 202 4.24 14.29 0.95
C MET A 202 2.83 14.11 1.49
N ILE A 203 2.68 13.30 2.54
CA ILE A 203 1.39 12.96 3.14
C ILE A 203 1.45 13.07 4.67
N ARG A 204 0.29 13.31 5.29
CA ARG A 204 0.17 13.40 6.75
C ARG A 204 0.21 12.02 7.41
N SER A 205 0.61 11.98 8.68
CA SER A 205 0.61 10.77 9.51
C SER A 205 -0.71 10.01 9.47
N SER A 206 -1.83 10.73 9.46
CA SER A 206 -3.18 10.14 9.41
C SER A 206 -3.49 9.41 8.09
N VAL A 207 -2.75 9.69 7.02
CA VAL A 207 -2.82 8.93 5.77
C VAL A 207 -1.84 7.76 5.83
N VAL A 208 -0.61 7.98 6.30
CA VAL A 208 0.42 6.93 6.43
C VAL A 208 -0.13 5.74 7.22
N THR A 209 -0.68 5.98 8.41
CA THR A 209 -1.25 4.94 9.26
C THR A 209 -2.49 4.27 8.68
N GLY A 210 -3.12 4.89 7.70
CA GLY A 210 -4.24 4.32 6.95
C GLY A 210 -3.82 3.33 5.87
N VAL A 211 -2.65 3.52 5.27
CA VAL A 211 -2.21 2.76 4.08
C VAL A 211 -1.18 1.68 4.37
N MET A 212 -0.50 1.71 5.53
CA MET A 212 0.50 0.72 5.92
C MET A 212 0.47 0.39 7.41
N SER A 213 1.20 -0.64 7.83
CA SER A 213 1.42 -0.98 9.23
C SER A 213 2.40 0.00 9.90
N PHE A 214 2.41 0.02 11.24
CA PHE A 214 3.39 0.84 11.98
C PHE A 214 4.83 0.35 11.76
N GLU A 215 5.02 -0.96 11.61
CA GLU A 215 6.33 -1.57 11.35
C GLU A 215 6.87 -1.14 9.98
N GLU A 216 6.03 -1.22 8.94
CA GLU A 216 6.38 -0.73 7.61
C GLU A 216 6.68 0.77 7.60
N MET A 217 5.89 1.57 8.34
CA MET A 217 6.10 3.01 8.46
C MET A 217 7.49 3.34 9.02
N ASP A 218 7.93 2.70 10.09
CA ASP A 218 9.25 2.93 10.69
C ASP A 218 10.40 2.47 9.77
N ALA A 219 10.22 1.34 9.12
CA ALA A 219 11.23 0.78 8.22
C ALA A 219 11.38 1.57 6.91
N MET A 220 10.30 2.16 6.40
CA MET A 220 10.25 2.73 5.05
C MET A 220 10.24 4.26 5.01
N MET A 221 9.47 4.93 5.88
CA MET A 221 9.08 6.33 5.65
C MET A 221 10.09 7.35 6.17
N TYR A 222 10.45 8.32 5.32
CA TYR A 222 11.13 9.55 5.75
C TYR A 222 10.12 10.55 6.28
N LYS A 223 10.36 11.07 7.48
CA LYS A 223 9.57 12.14 8.11
C LYS A 223 10.25 13.49 7.92
N ILE A 224 9.48 14.53 7.63
CA ILE A 224 9.96 15.91 7.62
C ILE A 224 10.04 16.40 9.06
N GLU A 225 11.20 16.90 9.46
CA GLU A 225 11.40 17.44 10.80
C GLU A 225 10.56 18.70 11.03
N GLY A 226 9.88 18.77 12.16
CA GLY A 226 9.02 19.90 12.53
C GLY A 226 7.63 19.93 11.85
N GLU A 227 7.34 18.98 10.95
CA GLU A 227 6.10 18.92 10.19
C GLU A 227 5.36 17.59 10.40
N ASP A 228 4.02 17.60 10.29
CA ASP A 228 3.25 16.35 10.14
C ASP A 228 3.20 15.93 8.68
N LEU A 229 4.39 15.71 8.09
CA LEU A 229 4.55 15.30 6.71
C LEU A 229 5.59 14.19 6.58
N TYR A 230 5.31 13.26 5.67
CA TYR A 230 6.15 12.12 5.32
C TYR A 230 6.31 12.07 3.80
N LEU A 231 7.52 11.80 3.33
CA LEU A 231 7.76 11.50 1.92
C LEU A 231 7.13 10.15 1.56
N ILE A 232 6.44 10.08 0.44
CA ILE A 232 5.79 8.82 0.01
C ILE A 232 6.81 7.77 -0.43
N GLY A 233 6.57 6.51 -0.04
CA GLY A 233 7.32 5.35 -0.55
C GLY A 233 6.77 4.77 -1.85
N THR A 234 5.58 5.22 -2.24
CA THR A 234 4.85 4.89 -3.47
C THR A 234 3.68 5.86 -3.65
N SER A 235 3.27 6.13 -4.89
CA SER A 235 2.10 6.97 -5.15
C SER A 235 0.79 6.35 -4.63
N GLU A 236 0.73 5.03 -4.43
CA GLU A 236 -0.40 4.36 -3.77
C GLU A 236 -0.83 5.08 -2.50
N HIS A 237 0.13 5.44 -1.64
CA HIS A 237 -0.15 6.08 -0.35
C HIS A 237 -0.98 7.35 -0.51
N SER A 238 -0.55 8.22 -1.40
CA SER A 238 -1.22 9.48 -1.67
C SER A 238 -2.53 9.29 -2.43
N MET A 239 -2.56 8.37 -3.38
CA MET A 239 -3.73 8.10 -4.22
C MET A 239 -4.87 7.47 -3.44
N ILE A 240 -4.60 6.54 -2.53
CA ILE A 240 -5.62 5.99 -1.62
C ILE A 240 -6.04 7.05 -0.59
N GLY A 241 -5.08 7.82 -0.07
CA GLY A 241 -5.34 8.95 0.83
C GLY A 241 -6.29 10.02 0.25
N LYS A 242 -6.36 10.17 -1.08
CA LYS A 242 -7.30 11.04 -1.79
C LYS A 242 -8.76 10.78 -1.40
N PHE A 243 -9.10 9.56 -1.05
CA PHE A 243 -10.46 9.14 -0.71
C PHE A 243 -10.75 9.15 0.79
N LYS A 244 -9.81 9.59 1.62
CA LYS A 244 -9.99 9.63 3.07
C LYS A 244 -11.29 10.36 3.46
N ASP A 245 -12.06 9.74 4.36
CA ASP A 245 -13.34 10.23 4.89
C ASP A 245 -14.42 10.51 3.82
N GLN A 246 -14.33 9.85 2.63
CA GLN A 246 -15.27 10.02 1.55
C GLN A 246 -16.33 8.91 1.52
N ILE A 247 -17.55 9.30 1.14
CA ILE A 247 -18.61 8.37 0.75
C ILE A 247 -18.76 8.46 -0.76
N LEU A 248 -18.26 7.44 -1.45
CA LEU A 248 -18.23 7.37 -2.91
C LEU A 248 -19.63 7.06 -3.46
N GLN A 249 -20.01 7.70 -4.56
CA GLN A 249 -21.23 7.36 -5.26
C GLN A 249 -21.05 6.03 -6.01
N LYS A 250 -22.00 5.13 -5.88
CA LYS A 250 -21.93 3.78 -6.45
C LYS A 250 -21.77 3.78 -7.97
N ASP A 251 -22.42 4.70 -8.67
CA ASP A 251 -22.35 4.86 -10.12
C ASP A 251 -20.99 5.38 -10.63
N LYS A 252 -20.13 5.85 -9.74
CA LYS A 252 -18.76 6.31 -10.06
C LYS A 252 -17.67 5.30 -9.73
N VAL A 253 -18.02 4.21 -9.08
CA VAL A 253 -17.10 3.11 -8.77
C VAL A 253 -17.13 2.10 -9.92
N PRO A 254 -15.99 1.54 -10.38
CA PRO A 254 -14.64 1.66 -9.81
C PRO A 254 -13.91 2.94 -10.22
N TYR A 255 -13.08 3.46 -9.31
CA TYR A 255 -12.04 4.44 -9.66
C TYR A 255 -10.79 3.68 -10.08
N THR A 256 -10.41 3.83 -11.35
CA THR A 256 -9.20 3.25 -11.93
C THR A 256 -8.22 4.36 -12.26
N MET A 257 -7.10 4.40 -11.57
CA MET A 257 -6.14 5.50 -11.67
C MET A 257 -4.73 4.95 -11.86
N THR A 258 -3.95 5.68 -12.64
CA THR A 258 -2.51 5.45 -12.76
C THR A 258 -1.76 6.71 -12.36
N SER A 259 -0.67 6.55 -11.63
CA SER A 259 0.06 7.69 -11.10
C SER A 259 1.55 7.51 -11.19
N TYR A 260 2.23 8.60 -11.57
CA TYR A 260 3.67 8.73 -11.49
C TYR A 260 4.05 9.42 -10.19
N SER A 261 5.12 8.94 -9.58
CA SER A 261 5.78 9.67 -8.48
C SER A 261 7.26 9.29 -8.32
N PRO A 262 8.09 10.19 -7.76
CA PRO A 262 9.25 9.76 -7.01
C PRO A 262 8.80 8.95 -5.79
N CYS A 263 9.63 8.02 -5.36
CA CYS A 263 9.43 7.16 -4.21
C CYS A 263 10.66 7.26 -3.31
N PHE A 264 10.43 7.39 -2.00
CA PHE A 264 11.50 7.56 -1.02
C PHE A 264 11.39 6.46 0.03
N ARG A 265 12.45 5.65 0.20
CA ARG A 265 12.47 4.54 1.15
C ARG A 265 13.75 4.49 1.94
N LYS A 266 13.64 4.36 3.27
CA LYS A 266 14.80 4.19 4.15
C LYS A 266 15.53 2.88 3.95
N GLU A 267 14.85 1.84 3.42
CA GLU A 267 15.40 0.49 3.23
C GLU A 267 16.04 -0.09 4.50
N LYS A 268 15.48 0.22 5.68
CA LYS A 268 15.97 -0.26 6.97
C LYS A 268 15.84 -1.77 7.06
N GLY A 269 16.93 -2.47 7.40
CA GLY A 269 16.92 -3.93 7.58
C GLY A 269 17.00 -4.75 6.30
N ALA A 270 17.10 -4.11 5.15
CA ALA A 270 17.33 -4.79 3.91
C ALA A 270 18.80 -5.23 3.82
N HIS A 271 19.06 -6.50 4.02
CA HIS A 271 20.37 -7.12 3.86
C HIS A 271 20.29 -8.16 2.73
N GLY A 272 21.27 -8.17 1.85
CA GLY A 272 21.43 -9.19 0.81
C GLY A 272 21.46 -8.64 -0.62
N ILE A 273 21.78 -9.48 -1.52
CA ILE A 273 21.98 -9.45 -2.98
C ILE A 273 21.93 -8.05 -3.62
N GLU A 274 23.12 -7.60 -4.05
CA GLU A 274 23.35 -6.40 -4.89
C GLU A 274 23.17 -5.04 -4.18
N GLU A 275 23.92 -4.82 -3.10
CA GLU A 275 24.09 -3.48 -2.51
C GLU A 275 24.74 -2.49 -3.49
N ARG A 276 25.43 -2.99 -4.53
CA ARG A 276 26.01 -2.18 -5.61
C ARG A 276 24.96 -1.94 -6.70
N GLY A 277 24.91 -0.71 -7.21
CA GLY A 277 24.07 -0.35 -8.35
C GLY A 277 22.73 0.24 -7.97
N VAL A 278 21.70 0.00 -8.78
CA VAL A 278 20.39 0.65 -8.69
C VAL A 278 19.23 -0.31 -8.36
N TYR A 279 19.55 -1.52 -7.92
CA TYR A 279 18.52 -2.51 -7.58
C TYR A 279 17.75 -2.14 -6.31
N ARG A 280 18.45 -1.68 -5.27
CA ARG A 280 17.88 -1.26 -3.98
C ARG A 280 18.44 0.12 -3.61
N ILE A 281 17.59 1.11 -3.63
CA ILE A 281 17.95 2.53 -3.54
C ILE A 281 16.92 3.31 -2.71
N HIS A 282 17.37 4.43 -2.14
CA HIS A 282 16.54 5.29 -1.28
C HIS A 282 15.58 6.19 -2.05
N GLN A 283 15.91 6.51 -3.30
CA GLN A 283 15.08 7.33 -4.18
C GLN A 283 14.99 6.68 -5.56
N PHE A 284 13.77 6.48 -6.03
CA PHE A 284 13.48 5.98 -7.38
C PHE A 284 12.15 6.55 -7.88
N GLU A 285 11.82 6.26 -9.11
CA GLU A 285 10.56 6.69 -9.70
C GLU A 285 9.69 5.47 -10.03
N LYS A 286 8.37 5.65 -9.99
CA LYS A 286 7.43 4.58 -10.25
C LYS A 286 6.16 5.08 -10.92
N GLN A 287 5.68 4.32 -11.89
CA GLN A 287 4.30 4.39 -12.38
C GLN A 287 3.50 3.28 -11.71
N GLU A 288 2.37 3.65 -11.11
CA GLU A 288 1.52 2.78 -10.30
C GLU A 288 0.12 2.66 -10.89
N MET A 289 -0.56 1.54 -10.63
CA MET A 289 -1.99 1.33 -10.85
C MET A 289 -2.71 1.27 -9.51
N ILE A 290 -3.81 1.99 -9.37
CA ILE A 290 -4.64 2.02 -8.15
C ILE A 290 -6.09 1.81 -8.55
N VAL A 291 -6.77 0.92 -7.82
CA VAL A 291 -8.20 0.69 -7.98
C VAL A 291 -8.91 0.81 -6.65
N VAL A 292 -10.02 1.57 -6.64
CA VAL A 292 -10.97 1.62 -5.54
C VAL A 292 -12.30 1.15 -6.08
N CYS A 293 -12.80 0.01 -5.61
CA CYS A 293 -13.92 -0.69 -6.23
C CYS A 293 -14.91 -1.28 -5.23
N GLU A 294 -16.01 -1.80 -5.77
CA GLU A 294 -16.96 -2.65 -5.05
C GLU A 294 -16.25 -3.91 -4.53
N PRO A 295 -16.63 -4.43 -3.34
CA PRO A 295 -16.06 -5.67 -2.80
C PRO A 295 -16.17 -6.85 -3.76
N GLU A 296 -17.28 -6.99 -4.46
CA GLU A 296 -17.57 -8.09 -5.38
C GLU A 296 -16.66 -8.10 -6.60
N ASP A 297 -16.16 -6.93 -7.00
CA ASP A 297 -15.32 -6.77 -8.20
C ASP A 297 -13.82 -6.87 -7.92
N SER A 298 -13.42 -6.88 -6.66
CA SER A 298 -12.00 -6.70 -6.29
C SER A 298 -11.10 -7.83 -6.78
N TRP A 299 -11.57 -9.07 -6.83
CA TRP A 299 -10.77 -10.19 -7.35
C TRP A 299 -10.61 -10.16 -8.86
N ASN A 300 -11.65 -9.71 -9.59
CA ASN A 300 -11.54 -9.47 -11.03
C ASN A 300 -10.52 -8.36 -11.34
N TRP A 301 -10.47 -7.31 -10.52
CA TRP A 301 -9.46 -6.26 -10.66
C TRP A 301 -8.07 -6.75 -10.30
N TYR A 302 -7.93 -7.60 -9.28
CA TYR A 302 -6.65 -8.21 -8.93
C TYR A 302 -6.03 -8.94 -10.12
N ASP A 303 -6.81 -9.79 -10.79
CA ASP A 303 -6.35 -10.54 -11.96
C ASP A 303 -5.99 -9.63 -13.14
N LYS A 304 -6.75 -8.58 -13.39
CA LYS A 304 -6.43 -7.58 -14.41
C LYS A 304 -5.13 -6.83 -14.11
N LEU A 305 -4.94 -6.42 -12.86
CA LEU A 305 -3.81 -5.56 -12.49
C LEU A 305 -2.46 -6.29 -12.70
N TRP A 306 -2.30 -7.51 -12.19
CA TRP A 306 -1.04 -8.22 -12.41
C TRP A 306 -0.84 -8.57 -13.90
N SER A 307 -1.91 -8.87 -14.62
CA SER A 307 -1.83 -9.17 -16.07
C SER A 307 -1.36 -7.96 -16.88
N TYR A 308 -1.71 -6.74 -16.51
CA TYR A 308 -1.24 -5.53 -17.19
C TYR A 308 0.27 -5.32 -17.03
N THR A 309 0.85 -5.63 -15.87
CA THR A 309 2.31 -5.60 -15.72
C THR A 309 2.97 -6.65 -16.60
N VAL A 310 2.45 -7.87 -16.63
CA VAL A 310 2.93 -8.93 -17.53
C VAL A 310 2.86 -8.46 -19.00
N GLU A 311 1.73 -7.91 -19.43
CA GLU A 311 1.54 -7.42 -20.80
C GLU A 311 2.55 -6.32 -21.15
N LEU A 312 2.78 -5.38 -20.24
CA LEU A 312 3.76 -4.30 -20.46
C LEU A 312 5.17 -4.85 -20.63
N PHE A 313 5.62 -5.76 -19.76
CA PHE A 313 6.95 -6.35 -19.88
C PHE A 313 7.08 -7.21 -21.13
N ARG A 314 6.04 -7.95 -21.50
CA ARG A 314 6.01 -8.71 -22.75
C ARG A 314 6.04 -7.84 -24.00
N SER A 315 5.45 -6.64 -23.96
CA SER A 315 5.56 -5.67 -25.07
C SER A 315 6.97 -5.11 -25.25
N LEU A 316 7.81 -5.27 -24.23
CA LEU A 316 9.26 -4.94 -24.26
C LEU A 316 10.13 -6.15 -24.54
N ASP A 317 9.54 -7.27 -24.95
CA ASP A 317 10.21 -8.56 -25.19
C ASP A 317 10.97 -9.15 -23.99
N ILE A 318 10.62 -8.73 -22.77
CA ILE A 318 11.24 -9.23 -21.54
C ILE A 318 10.42 -10.41 -21.01
N PRO A 319 11.04 -11.61 -20.86
CA PRO A 319 10.38 -12.75 -20.22
C PRO A 319 10.10 -12.44 -18.74
N VAL A 320 8.91 -12.83 -18.27
CA VAL A 320 8.49 -12.65 -16.89
C VAL A 320 7.84 -13.91 -16.33
N ARG A 321 7.78 -14.00 -15.02
CA ARG A 321 6.94 -14.97 -14.30
C ARG A 321 6.11 -14.29 -13.23
N THR A 322 5.06 -14.96 -12.78
CA THR A 322 4.24 -14.54 -11.63
C THR A 322 4.46 -15.47 -10.46
N LEU A 323 4.62 -14.90 -9.26
CA LEU A 323 4.69 -15.62 -8.00
C LEU A 323 3.53 -15.22 -7.09
N GLU A 324 2.84 -16.22 -6.55
CA GLU A 324 1.91 -16.00 -5.45
C GLU A 324 2.71 -15.87 -4.15
N CYS A 325 2.56 -14.74 -3.47
CA CYS A 325 3.21 -14.52 -2.18
C CYS A 325 2.59 -15.42 -1.11
N CYS A 326 3.42 -16.08 -0.33
CA CYS A 326 2.97 -16.92 0.78
C CYS A 326 2.54 -16.09 1.98
N SER A 327 1.86 -16.73 2.92
CA SER A 327 1.24 -16.07 4.08
C SER A 327 2.20 -15.28 4.96
N GLY A 328 3.43 -15.73 5.14
CA GLY A 328 4.46 -15.07 5.95
C GLY A 328 5.13 -13.90 5.25
N ASP A 329 5.12 -13.86 3.91
CA ASP A 329 5.67 -12.77 3.11
C ASP A 329 4.66 -11.61 2.93
N LEU A 330 3.36 -11.87 3.12
CA LEU A 330 2.33 -10.83 3.00
C LEU A 330 2.44 -9.77 4.10
N ALA A 331 2.55 -8.50 3.72
CA ALA A 331 2.38 -7.37 4.63
C ALA A 331 1.01 -7.40 5.33
N ASP A 332 0.89 -6.77 6.49
CA ASP A 332 -0.27 -6.91 7.38
C ASP A 332 -1.61 -6.49 6.76
N LEU A 333 -1.61 -5.52 5.86
CA LEU A 333 -2.85 -5.03 5.24
C LEU A 333 -3.28 -5.84 4.01
N LYS A 334 -2.39 -6.67 3.46
CA LYS A 334 -2.66 -7.42 2.23
C LYS A 334 -3.48 -8.68 2.52
N ALA A 335 -4.54 -8.90 1.75
CA ALA A 335 -5.29 -10.16 1.75
C ALA A 335 -4.67 -11.18 0.78
N LYS A 336 -4.07 -10.71 -0.32
CA LYS A 336 -3.38 -11.52 -1.32
C LYS A 336 -2.42 -10.64 -2.12
N SER A 337 -1.29 -11.20 -2.54
CA SER A 337 -0.31 -10.52 -3.38
C SER A 337 0.29 -11.47 -4.41
N CYS A 338 0.52 -10.93 -5.60
CA CYS A 338 1.20 -11.62 -6.69
C CYS A 338 2.36 -10.75 -7.17
N ASP A 339 3.58 -11.26 -7.10
CA ASP A 339 4.74 -10.59 -7.64
C ASP A 339 4.92 -10.93 -9.12
N VAL A 340 5.35 -9.94 -9.88
CA VAL A 340 5.82 -10.11 -11.25
C VAL A 340 7.33 -9.99 -11.22
N GLU A 341 8.00 -11.00 -11.72
CA GLU A 341 9.45 -11.06 -11.81
C GLU A 341 9.92 -11.09 -13.25
N ALA A 342 10.95 -10.31 -13.58
CA ALA A 342 11.58 -10.28 -14.89
C ALA A 342 12.81 -11.19 -14.94
N TRP A 343 13.06 -11.77 -16.12
CA TRP A 343 14.24 -12.57 -16.37
C TRP A 343 15.51 -11.73 -16.44
N SER A 344 16.53 -12.16 -15.72
CA SER A 344 17.91 -11.65 -15.85
C SER A 344 18.75 -12.71 -16.59
N PRO A 345 19.11 -12.48 -17.86
CA PRO A 345 19.97 -13.41 -18.59
C PRO A 345 21.39 -13.46 -18.02
N ARG A 346 21.87 -12.38 -17.38
CA ARG A 346 23.15 -12.33 -16.68
C ARG A 346 23.20 -13.25 -15.48
N GLN A 347 22.14 -13.19 -14.62
CA GLN A 347 22.07 -13.98 -13.41
C GLN A 347 21.44 -15.36 -13.63
N GLN A 348 20.83 -15.58 -14.79
CA GLN A 348 20.04 -16.76 -15.13
C GLN A 348 18.95 -17.07 -14.11
N LYS A 349 18.31 -16.01 -13.60
CA LYS A 349 17.20 -16.08 -12.65
C LYS A 349 16.22 -14.92 -12.85
N TYR A 350 15.06 -15.07 -12.26
CA TYR A 350 14.07 -13.99 -12.21
C TYR A 350 14.30 -13.11 -10.99
N PHE A 351 13.89 -11.83 -11.06
CA PHE A 351 13.90 -10.87 -9.95
C PHE A 351 12.65 -10.00 -10.00
N GLU A 352 12.18 -9.57 -8.83
CA GLU A 352 10.95 -8.80 -8.67
C GLU A 352 11.03 -7.43 -9.36
N VAL A 353 10.02 -7.14 -10.19
CA VAL A 353 9.83 -5.86 -10.89
C VAL A 353 8.48 -5.20 -10.59
N GLY A 354 7.56 -5.91 -9.94
CA GLY A 354 6.28 -5.38 -9.54
C GLY A 354 5.59 -6.31 -8.56
N SER A 355 4.70 -5.75 -7.74
CA SER A 355 3.90 -6.50 -6.77
C SER A 355 2.47 -6.00 -6.81
N CYS A 356 1.55 -6.88 -7.19
CA CYS A 356 0.11 -6.64 -7.22
C CYS A 356 -0.51 -7.05 -5.89
N SER A 357 -1.32 -6.19 -5.30
CA SER A 357 -1.94 -6.47 -4.00
C SER A 357 -3.43 -6.15 -3.98
N ASN A 358 -4.22 -7.07 -3.39
CA ASN A 358 -5.58 -6.78 -2.96
C ASN A 358 -5.57 -6.64 -1.43
N LEU A 359 -5.98 -5.48 -0.95
CA LEU A 359 -6.04 -5.16 0.47
C LEU A 359 -7.45 -5.30 1.03
N THR A 360 -8.40 -5.71 0.19
CA THR A 360 -9.83 -5.75 0.53
C THR A 360 -10.26 -4.42 1.17
N ASP A 361 -10.93 -4.45 2.32
CA ASP A 361 -11.39 -3.25 3.01
C ASP A 361 -10.41 -2.72 4.10
N ALA A 362 -9.21 -3.28 4.21
CA ALA A 362 -8.30 -2.97 5.29
C ALA A 362 -7.88 -1.50 5.33
N GLN A 363 -7.50 -0.91 4.19
CA GLN A 363 -7.17 0.51 4.09
C GLN A 363 -8.43 1.38 4.18
N ALA A 364 -9.52 0.96 3.53
CA ALA A 364 -10.77 1.69 3.51
C ALA A 364 -11.35 1.87 4.93
N ARG A 365 -11.25 0.86 5.79
CA ARG A 365 -11.67 0.95 7.20
C ARG A 365 -10.82 1.94 8.00
N ARG A 366 -9.51 1.98 7.76
CA ARG A 366 -8.61 2.93 8.44
C ARG A 366 -8.83 4.37 7.99
N LEU A 367 -9.13 4.56 6.70
CA LEU A 367 -9.28 5.88 6.08
C LEU A 367 -10.73 6.36 5.94
N GLY A 368 -11.73 5.57 6.38
CA GLY A 368 -13.12 5.95 6.28
C GLY A 368 -13.67 6.00 4.85
N ILE A 369 -13.12 5.19 3.93
CA ILE A 369 -13.53 5.14 2.51
C ILE A 369 -14.75 4.22 2.37
N ARG A 370 -15.91 4.80 2.09
CA ARG A 370 -17.16 4.04 1.98
C ARG A 370 -17.83 4.27 0.62
N ILE A 371 -18.66 3.31 0.24
CA ILE A 371 -19.53 3.40 -0.93
C ILE A 371 -20.95 3.59 -0.42
N LYS A 372 -21.70 4.46 -1.09
CA LYS A 372 -23.09 4.75 -0.75
C LYS A 372 -23.97 3.55 -1.11
N GLY A 373 -24.50 2.87 -0.09
CA GLY A 373 -25.48 1.81 -0.25
C GLY A 373 -26.92 2.30 -0.13
N GLU A 374 -27.88 1.47 -0.52
CA GLU A 374 -29.30 1.79 -0.44
C GLU A 374 -29.80 1.92 1.01
N LYS A 375 -29.40 1.01 1.89
CA LYS A 375 -29.79 0.97 3.31
C LYS A 375 -28.72 1.51 4.22
N GLN A 376 -27.46 1.19 3.94
CA GLN A 376 -26.30 1.61 4.71
C GLN A 376 -25.07 1.70 3.81
N ASN A 377 -24.14 2.59 4.18
CA ASN A 377 -22.85 2.67 3.51
C ASN A 377 -21.98 1.47 3.93
N TYR A 378 -21.11 1.03 3.02
CA TYR A 378 -20.18 -0.07 3.24
C TYR A 378 -18.78 0.32 2.76
N PHE A 379 -17.75 -0.39 3.23
CA PHE A 379 -16.37 -0.08 2.89
C PHE A 379 -16.03 -0.53 1.48
N ALA A 380 -15.29 0.33 0.76
CA ALA A 380 -14.72 -0.02 -0.54
C ALA A 380 -13.57 -1.03 -0.37
N HIS A 381 -13.23 -1.74 -1.46
CA HIS A 381 -11.97 -2.47 -1.57
C HIS A 381 -10.93 -1.63 -2.30
N THR A 382 -9.66 -1.79 -1.92
CA THR A 382 -8.52 -1.10 -2.53
C THR A 382 -7.51 -2.10 -3.05
N LEU A 383 -6.96 -1.79 -4.23
CA LEU A 383 -5.93 -2.60 -4.89
C LEU A 383 -4.86 -1.67 -5.47
N ASN A 384 -3.66 -2.19 -5.57
CA ASN A 384 -2.56 -1.54 -6.26
C ASN A 384 -1.68 -2.54 -6.98
N ASN A 385 -0.95 -2.05 -7.96
CA ASN A 385 0.13 -2.78 -8.62
C ASN A 385 1.12 -1.80 -9.24
N THR A 386 2.39 -2.18 -9.28
CA THR A 386 3.41 -1.48 -10.03
C THR A 386 3.20 -1.69 -11.53
N VAL A 387 3.07 -0.61 -12.30
CA VAL A 387 3.18 -0.69 -13.75
C VAL A 387 4.64 -0.91 -14.12
N VAL A 388 5.49 0.00 -13.66
CA VAL A 388 6.94 -0.06 -13.82
C VAL A 388 7.65 0.78 -12.75
N ALA A 389 8.77 0.26 -12.25
CA ALA A 389 9.74 0.98 -11.43
C ALA A 389 11.08 0.99 -12.18
N PRO A 390 11.42 2.09 -12.86
CA PRO A 390 12.54 2.13 -13.82
C PRO A 390 13.88 1.58 -13.36
N PRO A 391 14.35 1.75 -12.13
CA PRO A 391 15.66 1.18 -11.81
C PRO A 391 15.72 -0.33 -12.04
N ARG A 392 14.77 -1.10 -11.54
CA ARG A 392 14.68 -2.55 -11.81
C ARG A 392 14.30 -2.84 -13.25
N MET A 393 13.40 -2.05 -13.83
CA MET A 393 13.05 -2.15 -15.24
C MET A 393 14.27 -1.90 -16.13
N LEU A 394 15.11 -0.89 -15.83
CA LEU A 394 16.32 -0.64 -16.59
C LEU A 394 17.29 -1.82 -16.54
N ILE A 395 17.45 -2.45 -15.38
CA ILE A 395 18.26 -3.68 -15.27
C ILE A 395 17.73 -4.76 -16.23
N ALA A 396 16.44 -5.05 -16.17
CA ALA A 396 15.81 -6.04 -17.03
C ALA A 396 15.96 -5.67 -18.51
N LEU A 397 15.69 -4.42 -18.86
CA LEU A 397 15.76 -3.94 -20.25
C LEU A 397 17.17 -3.99 -20.79
N LEU A 398 18.15 -3.47 -20.04
CA LEU A 398 19.56 -3.47 -20.47
C LEU A 398 20.09 -4.88 -20.63
N GLU A 399 19.89 -5.77 -19.66
CA GLU A 399 20.41 -7.14 -19.73
C GLU A 399 19.75 -7.97 -20.86
N ASN A 400 18.43 -7.85 -21.07
CA ASN A 400 17.73 -8.60 -22.12
C ASN A 400 18.00 -8.05 -23.54
N ASN A 401 18.51 -6.82 -23.69
CA ASN A 401 18.74 -6.18 -24.97
C ASN A 401 20.23 -5.89 -25.26
N TYR A 402 21.14 -6.28 -24.36
CA TYR A 402 22.58 -6.13 -24.53
C TYR A 402 23.08 -7.00 -25.68
N GLN A 403 23.98 -6.47 -26.51
CA GLN A 403 24.55 -7.16 -27.66
C GLN A 403 26.06 -7.42 -27.45
N GLU A 404 26.60 -8.37 -28.21
CA GLU A 404 28.01 -8.76 -28.13
C GLU A 404 28.98 -7.59 -28.39
N ASP A 405 28.60 -6.63 -29.22
CA ASP A 405 29.37 -5.43 -29.52
C ASP A 405 29.27 -4.32 -28.45
N GLY A 406 28.58 -4.57 -27.36
CA GLY A 406 28.35 -3.63 -26.27
C GLY A 406 27.16 -2.71 -26.47
N SER A 407 26.52 -2.71 -27.62
CA SER A 407 25.33 -1.91 -27.88
C SER A 407 24.10 -2.48 -27.14
N VAL A 408 23.06 -1.66 -27.01
CA VAL A 408 21.77 -2.07 -26.42
C VAL A 408 20.66 -1.74 -27.40
N LYS A 409 19.90 -2.76 -27.82
CA LYS A 409 18.71 -2.58 -28.64
C LYS A 409 17.61 -1.91 -27.83
N ILE A 410 16.87 -1.02 -28.47
CA ILE A 410 15.68 -0.41 -27.87
C ILE A 410 14.44 -1.13 -28.38
N PRO A 411 13.58 -1.67 -27.50
CA PRO A 411 12.31 -2.27 -27.90
C PRO A 411 11.47 -1.31 -28.76
N GLU A 412 10.79 -1.85 -29.77
CA GLU A 412 10.09 -1.05 -30.78
C GLU A 412 9.07 -0.08 -30.16
N VAL A 413 8.36 -0.53 -29.12
CA VAL A 413 7.35 0.30 -28.42
C VAL A 413 7.95 1.54 -27.76
N LEU A 414 9.27 1.59 -27.50
CA LEU A 414 9.97 2.74 -26.93
C LEU A 414 10.55 3.70 -27.96
N TRP A 415 10.60 3.35 -29.28
CA TRP A 415 11.20 4.23 -30.29
C TRP A 415 10.55 5.62 -30.35
N PRO A 416 9.21 5.78 -30.28
CA PRO A 416 8.59 7.11 -30.26
C PRO A 416 9.05 7.96 -29.08
N TYR A 417 9.31 7.35 -27.93
CA TYR A 417 9.74 8.02 -26.70
C TYR A 417 11.25 8.28 -26.66
N MET A 418 12.01 7.65 -27.57
CA MET A 418 13.46 7.81 -27.74
C MET A 418 13.82 8.63 -28.98
N GLY A 419 12.86 9.39 -29.53
CA GLY A 419 13.08 10.20 -30.75
C GLY A 419 13.47 9.37 -31.99
N GLY A 420 12.98 8.11 -32.04
CA GLY A 420 13.27 7.17 -33.14
C GLY A 420 14.56 6.37 -32.98
N THR A 421 15.31 6.54 -31.87
CA THR A 421 16.52 5.76 -31.59
C THR A 421 16.18 4.28 -31.41
N LYS A 422 16.85 3.40 -32.15
CA LYS A 422 16.61 1.96 -32.18
C LYS A 422 17.69 1.17 -31.44
N VAL A 423 18.88 1.74 -31.32
CA VAL A 423 20.04 1.13 -30.68
C VAL A 423 20.80 2.21 -29.94
N LEU A 424 21.24 1.91 -28.73
CA LEU A 424 22.22 2.71 -28.01
C LEU A 424 23.62 2.18 -28.34
N GLU A 425 24.49 3.03 -28.87
CA GLU A 425 25.86 2.68 -29.19
C GLU A 425 26.79 3.16 -28.09
N VAL A 426 27.78 2.34 -27.76
CA VAL A 426 28.81 2.69 -26.77
C VAL A 426 29.54 3.96 -27.25
N LYS A 427 29.61 4.93 -26.39
CA LYS A 427 30.42 6.13 -26.68
C LYS A 427 31.89 5.72 -26.58
N ASN A 428 32.60 5.83 -27.69
CA ASN A 428 34.06 5.68 -27.66
C ASN A 428 34.63 6.71 -26.67
N VAL A 429 35.12 6.21 -25.53
CA VAL A 429 35.81 7.02 -24.56
C VAL A 429 37.09 7.52 -25.24
N HIS A 430 37.18 8.80 -25.52
CA HIS A 430 38.41 9.46 -25.98
C HIS A 430 39.32 9.75 -24.79
#